data_e57010c687253a35ddb7805edfb92f23
#
_entry.id   e57010c687253a35ddb7805edfb92f23
#
_cell.length_a   1.000
_cell.length_b   1.000
_cell.length_c   1.000
_cell.angle_alpha   90.00
_cell.angle_beta   90.00
_cell.angle_gamma   90.00
#
_symmetry.space_group_name_H-M   'P 1'
#
loop_
_entity.id
_entity.type
_entity.pdbx_description
1 polymer ?
#
loop_
_entity_poly.entity_id
_entity_poly.type
_entity_poly.pdbx_seq_one_letter_code
_entity_poly.pdbx_strand_id
1 'polypeptide(L)'
;MATAGENSAAELLLRAAALVPLDRYALAALVLAAAFLYRFLELHVLGDLLRGLRGGRVALTFHPDSQVYHRVASKCRSLHGRYLATPWLASPHLQTLFLGIWGRPPSVTYRRQLYTVRDGGTIALDWLLASDWEAADGSSCDGTISSDDSTPIVVVVPGLTSDSTAAYVKHLVFSMASNGWNVVVGNHRGLGGISITSDCFYNGGWTEDIREVVNYLHQKYPEAPLFTVGTSLGANILVDLVIYSFTSINILKPSLIPYLFTLHIQVKYLGEEGESIPIAGAASICSPWDLLVTSRFISRKLVQRCYDKALAIGLKGYAKLHQPVLARLANWEAITSSRSTREFDHHATCVVAKYETVDTFYRKCSCANYIGNVSVPLLCISALDDPLCTREAIPWDECRQGK
;
A
#
# COMPACT_ATOMS: atom_id res chain seq x y z
N MET A 1 65.98 -7.97 -50.89
CA MET A 1 64.63 -8.53 -50.64
C MET A 1 64.21 -7.96 -49.32
N ALA A 2 63.32 -7.01 -49.32
CA ALA A 2 62.74 -6.45 -48.06
C ALA A 2 61.56 -7.33 -47.70
N THR A 3 61.62 -7.88 -46.45
CA THR A 3 60.51 -8.64 -45.86
C THR A 3 59.34 -7.69 -45.58
N ALA A 4 58.26 -7.89 -46.33
CA ALA A 4 57.00 -7.21 -45.97
C ALA A 4 56.57 -7.69 -44.57
N GLY A 5 56.62 -6.79 -43.60
CA GLY A 5 56.14 -7.07 -42.28
C GLY A 5 54.64 -7.33 -42.32
N GLU A 6 54.22 -8.49 -41.91
CA GLU A 6 52.82 -8.79 -41.63
C GLU A 6 52.32 -7.82 -40.56
N ASN A 7 51.52 -6.84 -40.94
CA ASN A 7 50.83 -5.99 -39.95
C ASN A 7 49.96 -6.89 -39.08
N SER A 8 50.20 -6.90 -37.80
CA SER A 8 49.38 -7.67 -36.89
C SER A 8 47.90 -7.25 -36.97
N ALA A 9 46.96 -8.18 -36.77
CA ALA A 9 45.53 -7.90 -36.85
C ALA A 9 45.15 -6.70 -35.92
N ALA A 10 45.85 -6.51 -34.80
CA ALA A 10 45.69 -5.38 -33.88
C ALA A 10 46.08 -4.03 -34.52
N GLU A 11 47.16 -4.01 -35.34
CA GLU A 11 47.61 -2.81 -36.05
C GLU A 11 46.64 -2.39 -37.17
N LEU A 12 46.05 -3.36 -37.88
CA LEU A 12 45.01 -3.13 -38.87
C LEU A 12 43.73 -2.60 -38.24
N LEU A 13 43.34 -3.13 -37.08
CA LEU A 13 42.20 -2.64 -36.32
C LEU A 13 42.40 -1.21 -35.79
N LEU A 14 43.61 -0.88 -35.30
CA LEU A 14 43.93 0.47 -34.85
C LEU A 14 43.93 1.49 -35.99
N ARG A 15 44.44 1.11 -37.18
CA ARG A 15 44.38 1.96 -38.39
C ARG A 15 42.94 2.14 -38.86
N ALA A 16 42.12 1.09 -38.87
CA ALA A 16 40.71 1.19 -39.22
C ALA A 16 39.94 2.08 -38.21
N ALA A 17 40.21 1.93 -36.93
CA ALA A 17 39.65 2.79 -35.91
C ALA A 17 40.04 4.27 -36.10
N ALA A 18 41.30 4.55 -36.46
CA ALA A 18 41.77 5.92 -36.70
C ALA A 18 41.11 6.61 -37.90
N LEU A 19 40.53 5.85 -38.83
CA LEU A 19 39.78 6.38 -39.97
C LEU A 19 38.36 6.80 -39.66
N VAL A 20 37.82 6.38 -38.50
CA VAL A 20 36.45 6.76 -38.09
C VAL A 20 36.50 8.15 -37.46
N PRO A 21 35.66 9.10 -37.92
CA PRO A 21 35.58 10.43 -37.33
C PRO A 21 35.24 10.39 -35.83
N LEU A 22 35.82 11.29 -35.04
CA LEU A 22 35.68 11.31 -33.58
C LEU A 22 34.24 11.51 -33.11
N ASP A 23 33.46 12.25 -33.89
CA ASP A 23 32.02 12.48 -33.63
C ASP A 23 31.21 11.18 -33.63
N ARG A 24 31.57 10.19 -34.46
CA ARG A 24 30.93 8.89 -34.47
C ARG A 24 31.23 8.06 -33.22
N TYR A 25 32.46 8.14 -32.73
CA TYR A 25 32.80 7.51 -31.42
C TYR A 25 32.07 8.18 -30.27
N ALA A 26 31.98 9.51 -30.30
CA ALA A 26 31.21 10.24 -29.31
C ALA A 26 29.73 9.88 -29.33
N LEU A 27 29.15 9.77 -30.50
CA LEU A 27 27.75 9.31 -30.69
C LEU A 27 27.56 7.87 -30.18
N ALA A 28 28.46 6.95 -30.55
CA ALA A 28 28.41 5.56 -30.11
C ALA A 28 28.51 5.47 -28.56
N ALA A 29 29.45 6.22 -27.96
CA ALA A 29 29.58 6.30 -26.52
C ALA A 29 28.33 6.88 -25.84
N LEU A 30 27.71 7.90 -26.43
CA LEU A 30 26.45 8.48 -25.94
C LEU A 30 25.31 7.46 -26.00
N VAL A 31 25.17 6.73 -27.09
CA VAL A 31 24.13 5.69 -27.26
C VAL A 31 24.36 4.54 -26.27
N LEU A 32 25.61 4.09 -26.09
CA LEU A 32 25.94 3.05 -25.11
C LEU A 32 25.68 3.53 -23.68
N ALA A 33 26.04 4.77 -23.36
CA ALA A 33 25.76 5.36 -22.07
C ALA A 33 24.25 5.50 -21.82
N ALA A 34 23.48 5.94 -22.81
CA ALA A 34 22.03 6.03 -22.75
C ALA A 34 21.38 4.65 -22.56
N ALA A 35 21.83 3.63 -23.31
CA ALA A 35 21.36 2.26 -23.17
C ALA A 35 21.70 1.66 -21.80
N PHE A 36 22.91 1.94 -21.30
CA PHE A 36 23.34 1.52 -19.98
C PHE A 36 22.49 2.18 -18.89
N LEU A 37 22.31 3.51 -18.95
CA LEU A 37 21.47 4.26 -18.00
C LEU A 37 20.02 3.79 -18.05
N TYR A 38 19.46 3.59 -19.26
CA TYR A 38 18.11 3.06 -19.44
C TYR A 38 17.94 1.71 -18.73
N ARG A 39 18.89 0.80 -18.93
CA ARG A 39 18.86 -0.53 -18.31
C ARG A 39 19.18 -0.49 -16.80
N PHE A 40 20.12 0.35 -16.40
CA PHE A 40 20.54 0.50 -15.00
C PHE A 40 19.46 1.14 -14.13
N LEU A 41 18.79 2.17 -14.65
CA LEU A 41 17.70 2.86 -13.95
C LEU A 41 16.37 2.14 -14.06
N GLU A 42 16.26 1.09 -14.88
CA GLU A 42 14.99 0.38 -15.16
C GLU A 42 13.85 1.31 -15.64
N LEU A 43 14.21 2.44 -16.25
CA LEU A 43 13.26 3.38 -16.83
C LEU A 43 12.80 2.87 -18.19
N HIS A 44 11.86 1.95 -18.22
CA HIS A 44 11.35 1.32 -19.44
C HIS A 44 10.33 2.20 -20.18
N VAL A 45 10.62 3.49 -20.37
CA VAL A 45 9.71 4.52 -20.86
C VAL A 45 8.95 4.09 -22.12
N LEU A 46 9.64 3.56 -23.13
CA LEU A 46 8.98 3.12 -24.36
C LEU A 46 8.11 1.87 -24.13
N GLY A 47 8.62 0.92 -23.37
CA GLY A 47 7.88 -0.30 -23.01
C GLY A 47 6.64 0.02 -22.17
N ASP A 48 6.75 0.95 -21.23
CA ASP A 48 5.65 1.40 -20.38
C ASP A 48 4.60 2.16 -21.20
N LEU A 49 5.03 3.05 -22.10
CA LEU A 49 4.13 3.75 -23.01
C LEU A 49 3.36 2.78 -23.91
N LEU A 50 4.05 1.83 -24.54
CA LEU A 50 3.40 0.81 -25.38
C LEU A 50 2.44 -0.08 -24.58
N ARG A 51 2.82 -0.44 -23.35
CA ARG A 51 1.97 -1.21 -22.43
C ARG A 51 0.75 -0.40 -22.01
N GLY A 52 0.95 0.87 -21.64
CA GLY A 52 -0.13 1.78 -21.27
C GLY A 52 -1.15 1.98 -22.41
N LEU A 53 -0.69 2.14 -23.65
CA LEU A 53 -1.56 2.29 -24.83
C LEU A 53 -2.31 1.00 -25.18
N ARG A 54 -1.67 -0.18 -25.04
CA ARG A 54 -2.31 -1.48 -25.31
C ARG A 54 -3.19 -1.97 -24.19
N GLY A 55 -2.97 -1.50 -22.98
CA GLY A 55 -3.56 -1.98 -21.74
C GLY A 55 -3.06 -3.36 -21.31
N GLY A 56 -2.77 -3.53 -20.03
CA GLY A 56 -2.49 -4.81 -19.40
C GLY A 56 -3.79 -5.57 -19.11
N ARG A 57 -3.80 -6.89 -19.30
CA ARG A 57 -4.91 -7.72 -18.80
C ARG A 57 -4.84 -7.79 -17.29
N VAL A 58 -6.00 -7.71 -16.63
CA VAL A 58 -6.09 -7.99 -15.20
C VAL A 58 -5.84 -9.48 -15.01
N ALA A 59 -4.86 -9.82 -14.15
CA ALA A 59 -4.56 -11.20 -13.78
C ALA A 59 -5.33 -11.52 -12.49
N LEU A 60 -6.22 -12.50 -12.53
CA LEU A 60 -6.97 -12.97 -11.39
C LEU A 60 -6.31 -14.22 -10.82
N THR A 61 -6.09 -14.24 -9.51
CA THR A 61 -5.61 -15.42 -8.77
C THR A 61 -6.60 -15.70 -7.66
N PHE A 62 -7.15 -16.90 -7.61
CA PHE A 62 -8.17 -17.31 -6.65
C PHE A 62 -8.20 -18.83 -6.51
N HIS A 63 -8.78 -19.32 -5.42
CA HIS A 63 -9.04 -20.74 -5.25
C HIS A 63 -10.17 -21.20 -6.19
N PRO A 64 -10.07 -22.35 -6.88
CA PRO A 64 -11.08 -22.81 -7.84
C PRO A 64 -12.49 -22.89 -7.26
N ASP A 65 -12.62 -23.29 -5.99
CA ASP A 65 -13.92 -23.43 -5.31
C ASP A 65 -14.42 -22.14 -4.65
N SER A 66 -13.78 -21.01 -4.91
CA SER A 66 -14.12 -19.73 -4.30
C SER A 66 -15.55 -19.30 -4.62
N GLN A 67 -16.40 -19.29 -3.61
CA GLN A 67 -17.79 -18.81 -3.75
C GLN A 67 -17.84 -17.32 -4.08
N VAL A 68 -16.91 -16.52 -3.55
CA VAL A 68 -16.81 -15.09 -3.85
C VAL A 68 -16.46 -14.88 -5.32
N TYR A 69 -15.54 -15.67 -5.87
CA TYR A 69 -15.25 -15.62 -7.31
C TYR A 69 -16.50 -15.95 -8.13
N HIS A 70 -17.15 -17.08 -7.89
CA HIS A 70 -18.27 -17.54 -8.68
C HIS A 70 -19.50 -16.64 -8.56
N ARG A 71 -19.80 -16.13 -7.37
CA ARG A 71 -20.99 -15.31 -7.13
C ARG A 71 -20.81 -13.85 -7.51
N VAL A 72 -19.62 -13.28 -7.34
CA VAL A 72 -19.36 -11.83 -7.45
C VAL A 72 -18.29 -11.52 -8.51
N ALA A 73 -17.04 -11.98 -8.33
CA ALA A 73 -15.93 -11.57 -9.18
C ALA A 73 -16.11 -11.96 -10.65
N SER A 74 -16.66 -13.15 -10.93
CA SER A 74 -16.95 -13.61 -12.29
C SER A 74 -17.94 -12.71 -13.06
N LYS A 75 -18.75 -11.94 -12.35
CA LYS A 75 -19.74 -11.01 -12.93
C LYS A 75 -19.21 -9.58 -13.05
N CYS A 76 -18.05 -9.30 -12.49
CA CYS A 76 -17.45 -7.98 -12.48
C CYS A 76 -16.66 -7.73 -13.76
N ARG A 77 -17.24 -6.97 -14.70
CA ARG A 77 -16.64 -6.70 -16.02
C ARG A 77 -15.23 -6.09 -15.94
N SER A 78 -15.00 -5.24 -14.96
CA SER A 78 -13.70 -4.56 -14.79
C SER A 78 -12.56 -5.54 -14.48
N LEU A 79 -12.84 -6.68 -13.85
CA LEU A 79 -11.86 -7.72 -13.53
C LEU A 79 -11.46 -8.56 -14.75
N HIS A 80 -12.27 -8.59 -15.78
CA HIS A 80 -12.04 -9.37 -16.99
C HIS A 80 -11.59 -8.51 -18.17
N GLY A 81 -11.36 -7.21 -17.91
CA GLY A 81 -10.97 -6.22 -18.89
C GLY A 81 -9.45 -6.02 -19.01
N ARG A 82 -9.11 -4.89 -19.59
CA ARG A 82 -7.72 -4.38 -19.66
C ARG A 82 -7.64 -3.09 -18.84
N TYR A 83 -6.59 -2.97 -18.06
CA TYR A 83 -6.22 -1.71 -17.44
C TYR A 83 -5.53 -0.83 -18.48
N LEU A 84 -6.16 0.29 -18.81
CA LEU A 84 -5.61 1.31 -19.68
C LEU A 84 -5.10 2.46 -18.81
N ALA A 85 -3.79 2.62 -18.75
CA ALA A 85 -3.21 3.77 -18.07
C ALA A 85 -3.53 5.07 -18.82
N THR A 86 -3.65 6.17 -18.09
CA THR A 86 -3.67 7.50 -18.70
C THR A 86 -2.40 7.67 -19.55
N PRO A 87 -2.47 8.05 -20.84
CA PRO A 87 -1.32 7.98 -21.75
C PRO A 87 -0.03 8.65 -21.24
N TRP A 88 -0.16 9.83 -20.62
CA TRP A 88 1.00 10.54 -20.04
C TRP A 88 1.43 10.00 -18.66
N LEU A 89 0.67 9.10 -18.06
CA LEU A 89 0.97 8.38 -16.82
C LEU A 89 1.20 6.90 -17.07
N ALA A 90 1.67 6.51 -18.25
CA ALA A 90 1.91 5.11 -18.58
C ALA A 90 3.05 4.48 -17.73
N SER A 91 4.00 5.30 -17.27
CA SER A 91 5.06 4.84 -16.38
C SER A 91 4.57 4.68 -14.94
N PRO A 92 4.87 3.57 -14.25
CA PRO A 92 4.52 3.38 -12.84
C PRO A 92 5.13 4.47 -11.93
N HIS A 93 6.33 4.95 -12.25
CA HIS A 93 6.97 6.04 -11.53
C HIS A 93 6.18 7.36 -11.66
N LEU A 94 5.70 7.67 -12.88
CA LEU A 94 4.88 8.86 -13.09
C LEU A 94 3.54 8.79 -12.39
N GLN A 95 2.89 7.61 -12.36
CA GLN A 95 1.65 7.40 -11.62
C GLN A 95 1.84 7.64 -10.12
N THR A 96 2.91 7.06 -9.55
CA THR A 96 3.22 7.22 -8.12
C THR A 96 3.50 8.69 -7.76
N LEU A 97 4.30 9.38 -8.57
CA LEU A 97 4.62 10.80 -8.34
C LEU A 97 3.40 11.70 -8.56
N PHE A 98 2.60 11.44 -9.58
CA PHE A 98 1.42 12.23 -9.89
C PHE A 98 0.42 12.24 -8.75
N LEU A 99 0.15 11.08 -8.16
CA LEU A 99 -0.77 10.97 -7.03
C LEU A 99 -0.28 11.78 -5.81
N GLY A 100 1.03 11.76 -5.55
CA GLY A 100 1.61 12.49 -4.43
C GLY A 100 1.68 14.01 -4.60
N ILE A 101 1.82 14.50 -5.85
CA ILE A 101 2.08 15.92 -6.13
C ILE A 101 0.83 16.63 -6.66
N TRP A 102 0.08 16.00 -7.58
CA TRP A 102 -1.05 16.59 -8.28
C TRP A 102 -2.40 15.92 -8.00
N GLY A 103 -2.41 14.91 -7.11
CA GLY A 103 -3.67 14.31 -6.68
C GLY A 103 -4.58 15.39 -6.11
N ARG A 104 -5.63 15.80 -6.86
CA ARG A 104 -6.63 16.76 -6.39
C ARG A 104 -7.72 15.99 -5.63
N PRO A 105 -7.63 15.91 -4.30
CA PRO A 105 -8.63 15.19 -3.54
C PRO A 105 -9.96 15.95 -3.54
N PRO A 106 -11.08 15.25 -3.44
CA PRO A 106 -12.36 15.86 -3.18
C PRO A 106 -12.32 16.62 -1.85
N SER A 107 -13.17 17.63 -1.71
CA SER A 107 -13.38 18.28 -0.43
C SER A 107 -14.11 17.30 0.48
N VAL A 108 -13.47 16.89 1.57
CA VAL A 108 -14.04 16.01 2.57
C VAL A 108 -13.87 16.65 3.94
N THR A 109 -14.97 16.83 4.65
CA THR A 109 -14.98 17.28 6.05
C THR A 109 -15.28 16.09 6.95
N TYR A 110 -14.34 15.76 7.80
CA TYR A 110 -14.48 14.63 8.70
C TYR A 110 -15.06 15.05 10.04
N ARG A 111 -15.87 14.20 10.62
CA ARG A 111 -16.25 14.24 12.04
C ARG A 111 -15.22 13.45 12.83
N ARG A 112 -14.46 14.13 13.68
CA ARG A 112 -13.38 13.49 14.45
C ARG A 112 -13.85 12.97 15.77
N GLN A 113 -13.52 11.70 16.06
CA GLN A 113 -13.64 11.07 17.37
C GLN A 113 -12.25 10.65 17.85
N LEU A 114 -11.88 10.97 19.07
CA LEU A 114 -10.68 10.44 19.71
C LEU A 114 -11.06 9.16 20.47
N TYR A 115 -10.28 8.11 20.25
CA TYR A 115 -10.46 6.82 20.90
C TYR A 115 -9.20 6.47 21.69
N THR A 116 -9.35 6.19 22.97
CA THR A 116 -8.25 5.77 23.84
C THR A 116 -8.23 4.25 23.90
N VAL A 117 -7.11 3.66 23.50
CA VAL A 117 -6.88 2.21 23.53
C VAL A 117 -6.36 1.78 24.91
N ARG A 118 -6.37 0.47 25.19
CA ARG A 118 -6.11 -0.10 26.53
C ARG A 118 -4.76 0.28 27.13
N ASP A 119 -3.72 0.50 26.30
CA ASP A 119 -2.41 0.93 26.78
C ASP A 119 -2.29 2.45 27.04
N GLY A 120 -3.41 3.19 26.98
CA GLY A 120 -3.46 4.64 27.12
C GLY A 120 -3.09 5.42 25.88
N GLY A 121 -2.80 4.72 24.75
CA GLY A 121 -2.58 5.36 23.45
C GLY A 121 -3.86 5.97 22.90
N THR A 122 -3.74 7.02 22.10
CA THR A 122 -4.88 7.70 21.46
C THR A 122 -4.84 7.50 19.96
N ILE A 123 -6.00 7.19 19.37
CA ILE A 123 -6.25 7.05 17.94
C ILE A 123 -7.28 8.08 17.51
N ALA A 124 -7.07 8.75 16.40
CA ALA A 124 -8.08 9.61 15.78
C ALA A 124 -8.90 8.79 14.78
N LEU A 125 -10.19 8.70 15.00
CA LEU A 125 -11.18 8.12 14.11
C LEU A 125 -11.87 9.26 13.36
N ASP A 126 -11.65 9.37 12.06
CA ASP A 126 -12.19 10.41 11.21
C ASP A 126 -13.33 9.84 10.37
N TRP A 127 -14.55 10.25 10.69
CA TRP A 127 -15.80 9.75 10.09
C TRP A 127 -16.27 10.59 8.92
N LEU A 128 -16.73 9.93 7.86
CA LEU A 128 -17.57 10.47 6.80
C LEU A 128 -18.78 9.56 6.65
N LEU A 129 -19.96 10.10 6.93
CA LEU A 129 -21.21 9.33 6.86
C LEU A 129 -21.84 9.41 5.47
N ALA A 130 -22.58 8.37 5.10
CA ALA A 130 -23.39 8.38 3.89
C ALA A 130 -24.39 9.55 3.89
N SER A 131 -24.99 9.84 5.04
CA SER A 131 -25.91 10.97 5.24
C SER A 131 -25.27 12.35 5.04
N ASP A 132 -23.96 12.50 5.31
CA ASP A 132 -23.25 13.77 5.07
C ASP A 132 -23.15 14.10 3.58
N TRP A 133 -23.26 13.08 2.74
CA TRP A 133 -23.26 13.25 1.29
C TRP A 133 -24.63 13.62 0.73
N GLU A 134 -25.69 13.03 1.28
CA GLU A 134 -27.07 13.33 0.86
C GLU A 134 -27.53 14.73 1.29
N ALA A 135 -26.97 15.24 2.39
CA ALA A 135 -27.27 16.56 2.97
C ALA A 135 -26.59 17.75 2.23
N ALA A 136 -26.07 17.57 1.01
CA ALA A 136 -25.47 18.65 0.21
C ALA A 136 -26.42 19.85 -0.07
N ASP A 137 -27.69 19.76 0.28
CA ASP A 137 -28.73 20.80 0.21
C ASP A 137 -28.87 21.66 1.49
N GLY A 138 -27.85 21.70 2.37
CA GLY A 138 -27.78 22.72 3.43
C GLY A 138 -28.57 22.39 4.71
N SER A 139 -29.17 21.23 4.87
CA SER A 139 -29.69 20.77 6.16
C SER A 139 -28.58 20.12 6.96
N SER A 140 -28.08 20.77 8.01
CA SER A 140 -27.18 20.18 8.98
C SER A 140 -27.93 19.10 9.74
N CYS A 141 -27.87 17.86 9.29
CA CYS A 141 -28.24 16.72 10.10
C CYS A 141 -27.17 16.57 11.19
N ASP A 142 -27.57 16.68 12.42
CA ASP A 142 -26.74 16.32 13.61
C ASP A 142 -26.64 14.78 13.68
N GLY A 143 -26.04 14.22 12.58
CA GLY A 143 -26.05 12.80 12.28
C GLY A 143 -25.08 12.04 13.17
N THR A 144 -25.51 11.72 14.36
CA THR A 144 -24.94 10.59 15.11
C THR A 144 -25.50 9.30 14.50
N ILE A 145 -24.63 8.34 14.18
CA ILE A 145 -25.06 7.00 13.75
C ILE A 145 -25.84 6.38 14.91
N SER A 146 -27.06 5.94 14.68
CA SER A 146 -27.83 5.18 15.66
C SER A 146 -27.22 3.78 15.86
N SER A 147 -27.38 3.20 17.04
CA SER A 147 -26.89 1.84 17.34
C SER A 147 -27.60 0.75 16.54
N ASP A 148 -28.81 1.04 16.05
CA ASP A 148 -29.64 0.17 15.22
C ASP A 148 -29.51 0.44 13.70
N ASP A 149 -28.58 1.34 13.31
CA ASP A 149 -28.27 1.61 11.90
C ASP A 149 -27.58 0.39 11.27
N SER A 150 -28.19 -0.15 10.24
CA SER A 150 -27.65 -1.30 9.46
C SER A 150 -26.81 -0.88 8.27
N THR A 151 -26.53 0.42 8.11
CA THR A 151 -25.66 0.93 7.03
C THR A 151 -24.25 0.38 7.20
N PRO A 152 -23.66 -0.25 6.16
CA PRO A 152 -22.32 -0.80 6.25
C PRO A 152 -21.27 0.23 6.70
N ILE A 153 -20.40 -0.17 7.60
CA ILE A 153 -19.28 0.65 8.06
C ILE A 153 -17.97 0.12 7.48
N VAL A 154 -17.19 1.01 6.85
CA VAL A 154 -15.85 0.69 6.35
C VAL A 154 -14.78 1.37 7.17
N VAL A 155 -13.89 0.58 7.76
CA VAL A 155 -12.71 1.07 8.47
C VAL A 155 -11.55 1.15 7.48
N VAL A 156 -11.06 2.36 7.21
CA VAL A 156 -9.91 2.59 6.33
C VAL A 156 -8.65 2.77 7.16
N VAL A 157 -7.60 1.97 6.87
CA VAL A 157 -6.29 2.07 7.51
C VAL A 157 -5.27 2.59 6.50
N PRO A 158 -4.74 3.82 6.70
CA PRO A 158 -3.81 4.46 5.78
C PRO A 158 -2.45 3.75 5.71
N GLY A 159 -1.67 4.10 4.69
CA GLY A 159 -0.29 3.67 4.53
C GLY A 159 0.70 4.37 5.47
N LEU A 160 1.99 4.02 5.32
CA LEU A 160 3.08 4.58 6.10
C LEU A 160 3.09 6.12 6.02
N THR A 161 3.16 6.79 7.16
CA THR A 161 3.17 8.26 7.31
C THR A 161 1.96 8.98 6.69
N SER A 162 0.90 8.25 6.37
CA SER A 162 -0.34 8.80 5.82
C SER A 162 -1.45 8.81 6.88
N ASP A 163 -2.40 9.71 6.69
CA ASP A 163 -3.59 9.86 7.50
C ASP A 163 -4.84 10.17 6.65
N SER A 164 -5.94 10.53 7.28
CA SER A 164 -7.21 10.89 6.62
C SER A 164 -7.10 12.07 5.64
N THR A 165 -6.05 12.89 5.74
CA THR A 165 -5.85 14.07 4.87
C THR A 165 -5.19 13.69 3.54
N ALA A 166 -4.59 12.51 3.43
CA ALA A 166 -3.91 12.05 2.23
C ALA A 166 -4.89 11.98 1.03
N ALA A 167 -4.43 12.44 -0.14
CA ALA A 167 -5.27 12.57 -1.33
C ALA A 167 -5.96 11.24 -1.70
N TYR A 168 -5.22 10.14 -1.71
CA TYR A 168 -5.76 8.83 -2.05
C TYR A 168 -6.79 8.33 -1.02
N VAL A 169 -6.60 8.63 0.27
CA VAL A 169 -7.56 8.28 1.33
C VAL A 169 -8.84 9.05 1.11
N LYS A 170 -8.77 10.36 0.84
CA LYS A 170 -9.94 11.18 0.56
C LYS A 170 -10.73 10.70 -0.66
N HIS A 171 -10.05 10.31 -1.75
CA HIS A 171 -10.72 9.72 -2.91
C HIS A 171 -11.43 8.41 -2.57
N LEU A 172 -10.78 7.54 -1.81
CA LEU A 172 -11.34 6.26 -1.39
C LEU A 172 -12.58 6.45 -0.51
N VAL A 173 -12.44 7.25 0.54
CA VAL A 173 -13.52 7.56 1.51
C VAL A 173 -14.70 8.22 0.82
N PHE A 174 -14.43 9.22 -0.02
CA PHE A 174 -15.44 9.90 -0.82
C PHE A 174 -16.22 8.94 -1.71
N SER A 175 -15.51 8.06 -2.43
CA SER A 175 -16.15 7.09 -3.32
C SER A 175 -17.04 6.11 -2.55
N MET A 176 -16.64 5.67 -1.37
CA MET A 176 -17.46 4.77 -0.55
C MET A 176 -18.67 5.49 0.04
N ALA A 177 -18.48 6.68 0.62
CA ALA A 177 -19.58 7.44 1.22
C ALA A 177 -20.63 7.84 0.16
N SER A 178 -20.21 8.26 -1.04
CA SER A 178 -21.13 8.58 -2.15
C SER A 178 -21.90 7.35 -2.69
N ASN A 179 -21.49 6.15 -2.32
CA ASN A 179 -22.23 4.91 -2.61
C ASN A 179 -23.03 4.38 -1.40
N GLY A 180 -23.28 5.20 -0.42
CA GLY A 180 -24.15 4.90 0.72
C GLY A 180 -23.51 4.10 1.84
N TRP A 181 -22.19 4.22 2.05
CA TRP A 181 -21.47 3.54 3.12
C TRP A 181 -20.99 4.55 4.17
N ASN A 182 -21.09 4.20 5.43
CA ASN A 182 -20.42 4.95 6.49
C ASN A 182 -18.94 4.60 6.49
N VAL A 183 -18.06 5.59 6.50
CA VAL A 183 -16.62 5.37 6.43
C VAL A 183 -15.94 6.00 7.63
N VAL A 184 -15.03 5.25 8.25
CA VAL A 184 -14.17 5.74 9.32
C VAL A 184 -12.72 5.50 8.98
N VAL A 185 -11.89 6.53 9.00
CA VAL A 185 -10.44 6.41 8.85
C VAL A 185 -9.82 6.24 10.23
N GLY A 186 -9.23 5.07 10.50
CA GLY A 186 -8.41 4.83 11.68
C GLY A 186 -7.00 5.37 11.45
N ASN A 187 -6.72 6.58 11.93
CA ASN A 187 -5.40 7.17 11.83
C ASN A 187 -4.44 6.46 12.80
N HIS A 188 -3.24 6.15 12.33
CA HIS A 188 -2.21 5.57 13.20
C HIS A 188 -1.85 6.53 14.34
N ARG A 189 -1.36 5.99 15.47
CA ARG A 189 -0.89 6.77 16.63
C ARG A 189 0.07 7.86 16.20
N GLY A 190 -0.16 9.08 16.63
CA GLY A 190 0.66 10.23 16.29
C GLY A 190 0.45 10.79 14.88
N LEU A 191 -0.53 10.27 14.12
CA LEU A 191 -0.92 10.81 12.82
C LEU A 191 -2.33 11.43 12.89
N GLY A 192 -2.73 12.14 11.83
CA GLY A 192 -3.99 12.90 11.84
C GLY A 192 -3.96 14.11 12.78
N GLY A 193 -2.79 14.65 13.11
CA GLY A 193 -2.63 15.84 13.96
C GLY A 193 -2.79 15.59 15.46
N ILE A 194 -2.72 14.32 15.92
CA ILE A 194 -2.73 13.97 17.32
C ILE A 194 -1.34 13.58 17.82
N SER A 195 -1.11 13.76 19.13
CA SER A 195 0.15 13.36 19.78
C SER A 195 0.17 11.88 20.12
N ILE A 196 1.35 11.29 20.24
CA ILE A 196 1.54 9.98 20.87
C ILE A 196 1.33 10.14 22.39
N THR A 197 0.44 9.36 22.97
CA THR A 197 0.06 9.42 24.40
C THR A 197 0.52 8.19 25.19
N SER A 198 1.22 7.24 24.56
CA SER A 198 1.81 6.06 25.19
C SER A 198 3.25 5.83 24.72
N ASP A 199 3.96 4.87 25.34
CA ASP A 199 5.34 4.52 24.98
C ASP A 199 5.39 3.59 23.75
N CYS A 200 4.36 3.57 22.94
CA CYS A 200 4.25 2.78 21.72
C CYS A 200 3.87 3.67 20.55
N PHE A 201 4.48 3.44 19.39
CA PHE A 201 4.04 4.01 18.13
C PHE A 201 3.76 2.90 17.10
N TYR A 202 3.00 3.22 16.05
CA TYR A 202 2.59 2.23 15.07
C TYR A 202 3.78 1.68 14.26
N ASN A 203 3.69 0.43 13.85
CA ASN A 203 4.64 -0.23 12.96
C ASN A 203 3.93 -1.32 12.16
N GLY A 204 4.63 -1.94 11.19
CA GLY A 204 4.05 -2.93 10.29
C GLY A 204 3.47 -4.19 10.95
N GLY A 205 3.81 -4.47 12.19
CA GLY A 205 3.29 -5.63 12.94
C GLY A 205 2.32 -5.26 14.06
N TRP A 206 1.99 -3.97 14.23
CA TRP A 206 1.13 -3.52 15.32
C TRP A 206 -0.35 -3.60 14.94
N THR A 207 -1.00 -4.70 15.29
CA THR A 207 -2.42 -5.00 14.97
C THR A 207 -3.40 -4.61 16.09
N GLU A 208 -2.92 -4.36 17.31
CA GLU A 208 -3.76 -4.12 18.49
C GLU A 208 -4.71 -2.93 18.31
N ASP A 209 -4.23 -1.84 17.72
CA ASP A 209 -5.04 -0.64 17.52
C ASP A 209 -6.26 -0.91 16.63
N ILE A 210 -6.07 -1.62 15.52
CA ILE A 210 -7.17 -1.95 14.63
C ILE A 210 -8.11 -2.97 15.24
N ARG A 211 -7.59 -3.90 16.04
CA ARG A 211 -8.37 -4.87 16.81
C ARG A 211 -9.32 -4.17 17.77
N GLU A 212 -8.82 -3.22 18.54
CA GLU A 212 -9.64 -2.46 19.47
C GLU A 212 -10.67 -1.58 18.77
N VAL A 213 -10.29 -0.93 17.66
CA VAL A 213 -11.22 -0.11 16.86
C VAL A 213 -12.36 -0.97 16.30
N VAL A 214 -12.04 -2.12 15.69
CA VAL A 214 -13.07 -3.01 15.10
C VAL A 214 -14.01 -3.55 16.17
N ASN A 215 -13.47 -4.01 17.30
CA ASN A 215 -14.29 -4.50 18.41
C ASN A 215 -15.18 -3.40 19.00
N TYR A 216 -14.65 -2.19 19.15
CA TYR A 216 -15.43 -1.03 19.59
C TYR A 216 -16.59 -0.73 18.64
N LEU A 217 -16.33 -0.71 17.33
CA LEU A 217 -17.36 -0.43 16.33
C LEU A 217 -18.42 -1.52 16.27
N HIS A 218 -18.03 -2.78 16.37
CA HIS A 218 -18.97 -3.90 16.41
C HIS A 218 -19.87 -3.87 17.64
N GLN A 219 -19.32 -3.53 18.79
CA GLN A 219 -20.12 -3.40 20.02
C GLN A 219 -21.06 -2.20 19.98
N LYS A 220 -20.63 -1.10 19.36
CA LYS A 220 -21.40 0.14 19.31
C LYS A 220 -22.48 0.10 18.22
N TYR A 221 -22.24 -0.59 17.12
CA TYR A 221 -23.12 -0.70 15.95
C TYR A 221 -23.31 -2.16 15.55
N PRO A 222 -24.01 -2.96 16.36
CA PRO A 222 -24.07 -4.41 16.18
C PRO A 222 -24.82 -4.84 14.89
N GLU A 223 -25.74 -4.01 14.40
CA GLU A 223 -26.52 -4.28 13.20
C GLU A 223 -25.77 -3.88 11.90
N ALA A 224 -24.72 -3.05 12.01
CA ALA A 224 -23.96 -2.59 10.86
C ALA A 224 -22.89 -3.62 10.46
N PRO A 225 -22.90 -4.15 9.24
CA PRO A 225 -21.80 -4.99 8.76
C PRO A 225 -20.50 -4.18 8.65
N LEU A 226 -19.43 -4.69 9.27
CA LEU A 226 -18.13 -4.06 9.25
C LEU A 226 -17.26 -4.57 8.10
N PHE A 227 -16.63 -3.64 7.40
CA PHE A 227 -15.61 -3.91 6.40
C PHE A 227 -14.32 -3.17 6.73
N THR A 228 -13.20 -3.68 6.24
CA THR A 228 -11.91 -3.00 6.42
C THR A 228 -11.19 -2.82 5.11
N VAL A 229 -10.53 -1.68 4.92
CA VAL A 229 -9.71 -1.38 3.74
C VAL A 229 -8.36 -0.86 4.18
N GLY A 230 -7.29 -1.59 3.86
CA GLY A 230 -5.92 -1.15 4.12
C GLY A 230 -5.18 -0.76 2.85
N THR A 231 -4.29 0.21 2.98
CA THR A 231 -3.45 0.67 1.87
C THR A 231 -1.97 0.62 2.27
N SER A 232 -1.11 0.04 1.42
CA SER A 232 0.34 -0.07 1.66
C SER A 232 0.63 -0.69 3.04
N LEU A 233 1.29 0.01 3.96
CA LEU A 233 1.53 -0.49 5.32
C LEU A 233 0.22 -0.79 6.08
N GLY A 234 -0.81 0.03 5.93
CA GLY A 234 -2.14 -0.27 6.47
C GLY A 234 -2.74 -1.55 5.90
N ALA A 235 -2.45 -1.86 4.63
CA ALA A 235 -2.78 -3.14 4.02
C ALA A 235 -1.99 -4.29 4.66
N ASN A 236 -0.70 -4.13 4.95
CA ASN A 236 0.09 -5.12 5.65
C ASN A 236 -0.45 -5.37 7.08
N ILE A 237 -0.77 -4.32 7.82
CA ILE A 237 -1.38 -4.42 9.16
C ILE A 237 -2.76 -5.10 9.08
N LEU A 238 -3.55 -4.82 8.05
CA LEU A 238 -4.81 -5.48 7.78
C LEU A 238 -4.66 -6.80 7.05
N VAL A 239 -3.72 -6.92 6.11
CA VAL A 239 -3.49 -8.09 5.24
C VAL A 239 -2.45 -9.05 5.79
N ASP A 240 -2.18 -9.03 6.87
CA ASP A 240 -2.26 -10.28 7.49
C ASP A 240 -3.66 -10.90 7.18
N LEU A 241 -4.30 -10.54 6.09
CA LEU A 241 -5.68 -10.78 5.67
C LEU A 241 -5.83 -11.16 4.20
N VAL A 242 -6.54 -11.97 3.71
CA VAL A 242 -6.94 -12.80 2.60
C VAL A 242 -7.14 -12.27 1.19
N ILE A 243 -7.32 -13.19 0.29
CA ILE A 243 -7.42 -13.03 -1.15
C ILE A 243 -8.82 -13.23 -1.70
N TYR A 244 -9.30 -12.21 -2.39
CA TYR A 244 -10.15 -12.29 -3.59
C TYR A 244 -10.14 -10.94 -4.35
N SER A 245 -10.08 -10.98 -5.67
CA SER A 245 -9.92 -9.81 -6.53
C SER A 245 -11.19 -9.04 -6.82
N PHE A 246 -11.19 -7.74 -6.55
CA PHE A 246 -12.16 -6.80 -7.12
C PHE A 246 -11.46 -5.58 -7.69
N THR A 247 -11.81 -5.18 -8.89
CA THR A 247 -11.46 -3.87 -9.44
C THR A 247 -12.70 -2.99 -9.53
N SER A 248 -12.59 -1.78 -9.05
CA SER A 248 -13.55 -0.69 -9.09
C SER A 248 -14.62 -0.70 -8.01
N ILE A 249 -14.40 0.12 -7.01
CA ILE A 249 -15.33 0.50 -5.95
C ILE A 249 -16.66 1.05 -6.49
N ASN A 250 -16.68 1.50 -7.75
CA ASN A 250 -17.88 2.02 -8.42
C ASN A 250 -18.92 0.96 -8.86
N ILE A 251 -18.75 -0.34 -8.53
CA ILE A 251 -19.62 -1.42 -9.07
C ILE A 251 -20.48 -2.07 -8.01
N LEU A 252 -20.18 -1.92 -6.74
CA LEU A 252 -21.03 -2.48 -5.69
C LEU A 252 -22.23 -1.56 -5.43
N LYS A 253 -23.33 -1.84 -6.12
CA LYS A 253 -24.63 -1.31 -5.68
C LYS A 253 -24.98 -1.93 -4.33
N PRO A 254 -25.59 -1.15 -3.41
CA PRO A 254 -26.02 -1.65 -2.08
C PRO A 254 -26.86 -2.94 -2.13
N SER A 255 -27.53 -3.21 -3.23
CA SER A 255 -28.35 -4.39 -3.46
C SER A 255 -27.59 -5.73 -3.57
N LEU A 256 -26.27 -5.73 -3.70
CA LEU A 256 -25.44 -6.95 -3.77
C LEU A 256 -24.84 -7.37 -2.42
N ILE A 257 -24.94 -6.53 -1.42
CA ILE A 257 -24.40 -6.75 -0.06
C ILE A 257 -25.01 -7.99 0.63
N PRO A 258 -26.32 -8.27 0.55
CA PRO A 258 -26.92 -9.43 1.21
C PRO A 258 -26.36 -10.79 0.75
N TYR A 259 -25.76 -10.86 -0.44
CA TYR A 259 -25.21 -12.11 -0.98
C TYR A 259 -23.77 -12.39 -0.54
N LEU A 260 -23.09 -11.41 0.09
CA LEU A 260 -21.72 -11.54 0.66
C LEU A 260 -21.73 -12.19 2.07
N PHE A 261 -22.89 -12.28 2.70
CA PHE A 261 -23.01 -12.63 4.13
C PHE A 261 -22.87 -14.11 4.49
N THR A 262 -22.58 -15.02 3.57
CA THR A 262 -22.65 -16.45 3.87
C THR A 262 -21.32 -17.18 3.95
N LEU A 263 -20.19 -16.51 3.96
CA LEU A 263 -18.87 -17.17 4.02
C LEU A 263 -17.92 -16.52 5.02
N HIS A 264 -17.59 -17.26 6.01
CA HIS A 264 -16.65 -16.91 7.10
C HIS A 264 -15.23 -17.17 6.65
N ILE A 265 -14.26 -16.33 7.13
CA ILE A 265 -12.85 -16.72 7.18
C ILE A 265 -11.83 -15.58 7.54
N GLN A 266 -10.62 -15.78 8.09
CA GLN A 266 -9.79 -14.88 8.94
C GLN A 266 -8.28 -14.73 8.60
N VAL A 267 -7.52 -13.73 9.07
CA VAL A 267 -6.04 -13.68 9.08
C VAL A 267 -5.38 -12.79 10.14
N LYS A 268 -4.11 -12.29 10.18
CA LYS A 268 -3.26 -12.07 11.32
C LYS A 268 -3.94 -11.34 12.48
N TYR A 269 -4.39 -10.13 12.41
CA TYR A 269 -5.48 -9.74 13.28
C TYR A 269 -6.62 -10.74 13.10
N LEU A 270 -6.96 -11.10 11.89
CA LEU A 270 -7.94 -12.11 11.54
C LEU A 270 -7.37 -13.53 11.63
N GLY A 271 -6.10 -13.81 11.45
CA GLY A 271 -5.43 -15.09 11.64
C GLY A 271 -4.99 -15.35 13.07
N GLU A 272 -4.92 -14.35 13.91
CA GLU A 272 -4.76 -14.44 15.36
C GLU A 272 -6.08 -14.68 16.07
N GLU A 273 -7.21 -14.10 15.57
CA GLU A 273 -8.52 -14.15 16.24
C GLU A 273 -9.37 -15.39 15.89
N GLY A 274 -9.07 -16.09 14.82
CA GLY A 274 -9.86 -17.26 14.43
C GLY A 274 -11.30 -16.92 14.00
N GLU A 275 -12.28 -17.81 14.12
CA GLU A 275 -13.66 -17.67 13.63
C GLU A 275 -14.50 -16.58 14.31
N SER A 276 -13.95 -15.83 15.23
CA SER A 276 -14.68 -14.85 16.08
C SER A 276 -14.63 -13.41 15.59
N ILE A 277 -14.01 -13.14 14.41
CA ILE A 277 -13.87 -11.77 13.94
C ILE A 277 -15.19 -11.15 13.46
N PRO A 278 -15.53 -9.94 13.91
CA PRO A 278 -16.76 -9.29 13.52
C PRO A 278 -16.65 -8.48 12.22
N ILE A 279 -15.86 -8.96 11.25
CA ILE A 279 -15.66 -8.31 9.95
C ILE A 279 -16.32 -9.15 8.86
N ALA A 280 -17.19 -8.53 8.05
CA ALA A 280 -17.89 -9.16 6.94
C ALA A 280 -17.02 -9.31 5.68
N GLY A 281 -15.99 -8.50 5.53
CA GLY A 281 -15.05 -8.56 4.41
C GLY A 281 -13.99 -7.48 4.48
N ALA A 282 -12.95 -7.63 3.67
CA ALA A 282 -11.82 -6.70 3.68
C ALA A 282 -11.19 -6.47 2.31
N ALA A 283 -10.46 -5.36 2.15
CA ALA A 283 -9.66 -5.07 0.97
C ALA A 283 -8.24 -4.63 1.31
N SER A 284 -7.29 -5.12 0.54
CA SER A 284 -5.88 -4.83 0.64
C SER A 284 -5.36 -4.20 -0.64
N ILE A 285 -4.83 -3.01 -0.56
CA ILE A 285 -4.40 -2.25 -1.72
C ILE A 285 -2.90 -1.98 -1.63
N CYS A 286 -2.12 -2.48 -2.61
CA CYS A 286 -0.68 -2.28 -2.73
C CYS A 286 0.10 -2.69 -1.46
N SER A 287 -0.20 -3.86 -0.88
CA SER A 287 0.49 -4.36 0.31
C SER A 287 1.96 -4.68 0.05
N PRO A 288 2.88 -4.33 0.94
CA PRO A 288 4.26 -4.83 0.94
C PRO A 288 4.32 -6.24 1.55
N TRP A 289 3.72 -7.22 0.88
CA TRP A 289 3.51 -8.61 1.33
C TRP A 289 4.63 -9.23 2.16
N ASP A 290 5.87 -9.01 1.77
CA ASP A 290 7.08 -9.38 2.49
C ASP A 290 7.94 -8.13 2.70
N LEU A 291 8.02 -7.67 3.94
CA LEU A 291 8.77 -6.45 4.31
C LEU A 291 10.28 -6.62 4.09
N LEU A 292 10.82 -7.84 4.26
CA LEU A 292 12.24 -8.11 4.04
C LEU A 292 12.58 -8.07 2.55
N VAL A 293 11.78 -8.72 1.71
CA VAL A 293 11.93 -8.67 0.25
C VAL A 293 11.74 -7.24 -0.25
N THR A 294 10.72 -6.54 0.23
CA THR A 294 10.44 -5.13 -0.10
C THR A 294 11.62 -4.22 0.28
N SER A 295 12.16 -4.36 1.50
CA SER A 295 13.32 -3.58 1.95
C SER A 295 14.56 -3.81 1.06
N ARG A 296 14.82 -5.03 0.66
CA ARG A 296 15.91 -5.38 -0.28
C ARG A 296 15.65 -4.82 -1.67
N PHE A 297 14.42 -4.86 -2.13
CA PHE A 297 14.02 -4.34 -3.43
C PHE A 297 14.23 -2.83 -3.52
N ILE A 298 13.75 -2.04 -2.56
CA ILE A 298 13.86 -0.58 -2.58
C ILE A 298 15.30 -0.08 -2.35
N SER A 299 16.19 -0.92 -1.81
CA SER A 299 17.60 -0.58 -1.60
C SER A 299 18.53 -0.94 -2.77
N ARG A 300 18.05 -1.71 -3.79
CA ARG A 300 18.92 -2.33 -4.80
C ARG A 300 19.44 -1.37 -5.86
N LYS A 301 18.64 -0.43 -6.36
CA LYS A 301 18.99 0.44 -7.48
C LYS A 301 18.72 1.92 -7.17
N LEU A 302 19.27 2.79 -8.01
CA LEU A 302 19.26 4.24 -7.75
C LEU A 302 17.82 4.80 -7.63
N VAL A 303 16.92 4.43 -8.55
CA VAL A 303 15.53 4.92 -8.53
C VAL A 303 14.81 4.42 -7.28
N GLN A 304 14.94 3.14 -6.96
CA GLN A 304 14.34 2.56 -5.75
C GLN A 304 14.91 3.21 -4.48
N ARG A 305 16.22 3.50 -4.43
CA ARG A 305 16.83 4.24 -3.30
C ARG A 305 16.29 5.65 -3.13
N CYS A 306 15.82 6.29 -4.22
CA CYS A 306 15.12 7.58 -4.10
C CYS A 306 13.79 7.43 -3.36
N TYR A 307 13.03 6.36 -3.63
CA TYR A 307 11.81 6.06 -2.88
C TYR A 307 12.09 5.72 -1.43
N ASP A 308 13.07 4.85 -1.15
CA ASP A 308 13.50 4.52 0.20
C ASP A 308 13.89 5.78 1.01
N LYS A 309 14.66 6.68 0.38
CA LYS A 309 15.03 7.97 0.99
C LYS A 309 13.80 8.86 1.24
N ALA A 310 12.84 8.89 0.33
CA ALA A 310 11.61 9.67 0.50
C ALA A 310 10.77 9.13 1.68
N LEU A 311 10.63 7.81 1.80
CA LEU A 311 9.97 7.16 2.93
C LEU A 311 10.70 7.46 4.25
N ALA A 312 12.04 7.38 4.27
CA ALA A 312 12.83 7.72 5.45
C ALA A 312 12.69 9.20 5.86
N ILE A 313 12.53 10.11 4.90
CA ILE A 313 12.23 11.53 5.18
C ILE A 313 10.85 11.65 5.86
N GLY A 314 9.83 10.94 5.36
CA GLY A 314 8.50 10.91 5.96
C GLY A 314 8.53 10.38 7.40
N LEU A 315 9.21 9.25 7.64
CA LEU A 315 9.39 8.67 8.97
C LEU A 315 10.12 9.61 9.94
N LYS A 316 11.16 10.29 9.47
CA LYS A 316 11.84 11.31 10.28
C LYS A 316 10.97 12.54 10.54
N GLY A 317 10.11 12.90 9.60
CA GLY A 317 9.09 13.94 9.79
C GLY A 317 8.14 13.56 10.92
N TYR A 318 7.61 12.34 10.89
CA TYR A 318 6.80 11.78 11.96
C TYR A 318 7.54 11.77 13.30
N ALA A 319 8.77 11.26 13.32
CA ALA A 319 9.57 11.24 14.55
C ALA A 319 9.80 12.63 15.15
N LYS A 320 9.99 13.65 14.31
CA LYS A 320 10.16 15.05 14.77
C LYS A 320 8.90 15.61 15.44
N LEU A 321 7.71 15.25 14.95
CA LEU A 321 6.44 15.65 15.58
C LEU A 321 6.33 15.09 17.00
N HIS A 322 6.95 13.94 17.26
CA HIS A 322 6.88 13.21 18.52
C HIS A 322 8.24 13.10 19.24
N GLN A 323 9.14 14.06 18.98
CA GLN A 323 10.49 14.07 19.56
C GLN A 323 10.53 13.83 21.08
N PRO A 324 9.68 14.45 21.93
CA PRO A 324 9.77 14.24 23.36
C PRO A 324 9.59 12.78 23.79
N VAL A 325 8.75 12.02 23.09
CA VAL A 325 8.52 10.60 23.37
C VAL A 325 9.65 9.76 22.79
N LEU A 326 9.98 9.93 21.51
CA LEU A 326 10.97 9.10 20.83
C LEU A 326 12.40 9.32 21.33
N ALA A 327 12.78 10.55 21.71
CA ALA A 327 14.08 10.83 22.28
C ALA A 327 14.28 10.21 23.67
N ARG A 328 13.18 9.91 24.40
CA ARG A 328 13.22 9.17 25.65
C ARG A 328 13.36 7.66 25.45
N LEU A 329 12.77 7.14 24.38
CA LEU A 329 12.70 5.70 24.13
C LEU A 329 13.86 5.16 23.31
N ALA A 330 14.51 5.99 22.48
CA ALA A 330 15.54 5.56 21.54
C ALA A 330 16.58 6.66 21.29
N ASN A 331 17.69 6.33 20.62
CA ASN A 331 18.75 7.28 20.30
C ASN A 331 18.28 8.28 19.22
N TRP A 332 17.96 9.50 19.65
CA TRP A 332 17.45 10.56 18.80
C TRP A 332 18.40 10.98 17.67
N GLU A 333 19.68 11.03 17.94
CA GLU A 333 20.72 11.42 16.97
C GLU A 333 20.81 10.38 15.84
N ALA A 334 20.77 9.10 16.19
CA ALA A 334 20.74 8.00 15.24
C ALA A 334 19.46 8.00 14.40
N ILE A 335 18.28 8.26 15.02
CA ILE A 335 17.01 8.38 14.31
C ILE A 335 17.07 9.50 13.25
N THR A 336 17.53 10.69 13.64
CA THR A 336 17.55 11.86 12.75
C THR A 336 18.58 11.75 11.63
N SER A 337 19.69 11.03 11.87
CA SER A 337 20.74 10.78 10.87
C SER A 337 20.41 9.65 9.88
N SER A 338 19.35 8.85 10.11
CA SER A 338 18.97 7.75 9.26
C SER A 338 18.74 8.19 7.81
N ARG A 339 19.26 7.40 6.85
CA ARG A 339 19.23 7.69 5.41
C ARG A 339 18.30 6.77 4.62
N SER A 340 17.82 5.70 5.25
CA SER A 340 16.93 4.69 4.69
C SER A 340 15.84 4.31 5.70
N THR A 341 14.77 3.69 5.22
CA THR A 341 13.73 3.10 6.09
C THR A 341 14.34 2.06 7.02
N ARG A 342 15.28 1.25 6.51
CA ARG A 342 15.94 0.21 7.29
C ARG A 342 16.78 0.77 8.43
N GLU A 343 17.50 1.88 8.22
CA GLU A 343 18.23 2.55 9.29
C GLU A 343 17.30 3.16 10.33
N PHE A 344 16.20 3.77 9.88
CA PHE A 344 15.17 4.28 10.79
C PHE A 344 14.58 3.15 11.64
N ASP A 345 14.20 2.04 11.02
CA ASP A 345 13.65 0.89 11.73
C ASP A 345 14.64 0.29 12.71
N HIS A 346 15.93 0.27 12.37
CA HIS A 346 16.98 -0.17 13.28
C HIS A 346 17.07 0.71 14.54
N HIS A 347 17.04 2.04 14.38
CA HIS A 347 17.26 2.98 15.46
C HIS A 347 16.00 3.38 16.23
N ALA A 348 14.83 3.25 15.64
CA ALA A 348 13.55 3.61 16.25
C ALA A 348 12.65 2.39 16.43
N THR A 349 12.14 1.80 15.35
CA THR A 349 11.07 0.80 15.38
C THR A 349 11.49 -0.44 16.17
N CYS A 350 12.67 -1.01 15.89
CA CYS A 350 13.14 -2.21 16.59
C CYS A 350 13.40 -1.96 18.06
N VAL A 351 13.90 -0.76 18.40
CA VAL A 351 14.17 -0.40 19.81
C VAL A 351 12.87 -0.30 20.60
N VAL A 352 11.88 0.45 20.11
CA VAL A 352 10.62 0.68 20.80
C VAL A 352 9.75 -0.57 20.81
N ALA A 353 9.67 -1.29 19.70
CA ALA A 353 8.90 -2.53 19.60
C ALA A 353 9.66 -3.79 20.09
N LYS A 354 10.88 -3.62 20.61
CA LYS A 354 11.72 -4.68 21.23
C LYS A 354 12.03 -5.85 20.29
N TYR A 355 12.31 -5.57 19.03
CA TYR A 355 12.84 -6.57 18.10
C TYR A 355 14.37 -6.60 18.16
N GLU A 356 14.97 -7.79 18.13
CA GLU A 356 16.42 -7.96 18.19
C GLU A 356 17.14 -7.39 16.97
N THR A 357 16.55 -7.59 15.79
CA THR A 357 17.11 -7.10 14.51
C THR A 357 16.00 -6.65 13.58
N VAL A 358 16.35 -5.79 12.61
CA VAL A 358 15.44 -5.36 11.55
C VAL A 358 14.95 -6.54 10.70
N ASP A 359 15.81 -7.53 10.44
CA ASP A 359 15.41 -8.72 9.69
C ASP A 359 14.40 -9.56 10.46
N THR A 360 14.54 -9.68 11.78
CA THR A 360 13.56 -10.34 12.64
C THR A 360 12.24 -9.58 12.64
N PHE A 361 12.28 -8.25 12.76
CA PHE A 361 11.12 -7.38 12.66
C PHE A 361 10.40 -7.60 11.31
N TYR A 362 11.10 -7.45 10.19
CA TYR A 362 10.49 -7.60 8.87
C TYR A 362 9.89 -8.99 8.64
N ARG A 363 10.57 -10.07 9.02
CA ARG A 363 10.04 -11.43 8.88
C ARG A 363 8.80 -11.68 9.71
N LYS A 364 8.78 -11.22 10.97
CA LYS A 364 7.64 -11.42 11.87
C LYS A 364 6.43 -10.56 11.49
N CYS A 365 6.67 -9.41 10.84
CA CYS A 365 5.63 -8.44 10.50
C CYS A 365 5.20 -8.52 9.03
N SER A 366 5.73 -9.47 8.25
CA SER A 366 5.34 -9.69 6.86
C SER A 366 4.01 -10.44 6.79
N CYS A 367 3.04 -9.86 6.12
CA CYS A 367 1.69 -10.41 6.03
C CYS A 367 1.58 -11.69 5.18
N ALA A 368 2.49 -11.93 4.26
CA ALA A 368 2.53 -13.16 3.47
C ALA A 368 2.51 -14.44 4.32
N ASN A 369 3.10 -14.39 5.53
CA ASN A 369 3.16 -15.53 6.44
C ASN A 369 1.80 -15.99 6.99
N TYR A 370 0.78 -15.12 6.91
CA TYR A 370 -0.51 -15.32 7.57
C TYR A 370 -1.66 -15.57 6.60
N ILE A 371 -1.44 -15.43 5.31
CA ILE A 371 -2.47 -15.56 4.27
C ILE A 371 -3.19 -16.91 4.31
N GLY A 372 -2.47 -18.00 4.50
CA GLY A 372 -3.06 -19.34 4.57
C GLY A 372 -4.06 -19.55 5.71
N ASN A 373 -4.07 -18.66 6.70
CA ASN A 373 -4.92 -18.79 7.90
C ASN A 373 -6.19 -17.94 7.82
N VAL A 374 -6.48 -17.37 6.69
CA VAL A 374 -7.50 -16.36 6.54
C VAL A 374 -8.86 -16.88 6.30
N SER A 375 -9.80 -16.25 6.92
CA SER A 375 -11.17 -16.68 6.98
C SER A 375 -12.30 -15.67 6.59
N VAL A 376 -12.04 -14.38 6.24
CA VAL A 376 -13.08 -13.46 5.68
C VAL A 376 -12.85 -13.16 4.20
N PRO A 377 -13.91 -12.90 3.41
CA PRO A 377 -13.74 -12.47 2.02
C PRO A 377 -12.81 -11.27 1.92
N LEU A 378 -11.79 -11.36 1.07
CA LEU A 378 -10.87 -10.24 0.87
C LEU A 378 -10.57 -9.99 -0.59
N LEU A 379 -10.41 -8.73 -0.87
CA LEU A 379 -9.95 -8.16 -2.10
C LEU A 379 -8.47 -7.78 -1.97
N CYS A 380 -7.61 -8.33 -2.84
CA CYS A 380 -6.23 -7.88 -2.96
C CYS A 380 -5.97 -7.22 -4.30
N ILE A 381 -5.54 -5.98 -4.28
CA ILE A 381 -5.14 -5.23 -5.47
C ILE A 381 -3.65 -4.93 -5.37
N SER A 382 -2.86 -5.49 -6.27
CA SER A 382 -1.42 -5.24 -6.38
C SER A 382 -1.06 -4.91 -7.82
N ALA A 383 -0.25 -3.88 -8.02
CA ALA A 383 0.33 -3.56 -9.32
C ALA A 383 1.57 -4.43 -9.55
N LEU A 384 1.69 -5.07 -10.72
CA LEU A 384 2.84 -5.94 -11.04
C LEU A 384 4.12 -5.13 -11.31
N ASP A 385 3.99 -3.84 -11.53
CA ASP A 385 5.06 -2.89 -11.79
C ASP A 385 5.17 -1.82 -10.68
N ASP A 386 4.65 -2.12 -9.48
CA ASP A 386 4.77 -1.25 -8.31
C ASP A 386 6.25 -0.96 -8.01
N PRO A 387 6.67 0.32 -7.94
CA PRO A 387 8.07 0.67 -7.71
C PRO A 387 8.53 0.47 -6.25
N LEU A 388 7.61 0.16 -5.34
CA LEU A 388 7.84 -0.04 -3.91
C LEU A 388 7.53 -1.48 -3.49
N CYS A 389 6.28 -1.93 -3.72
CA CYS A 389 5.79 -3.24 -3.32
C CYS A 389 6.00 -4.24 -4.46
N THR A 390 7.18 -4.85 -4.50
CA THR A 390 7.57 -5.71 -5.63
C THR A 390 6.65 -6.92 -5.81
N ARG A 391 6.37 -7.26 -7.07
CA ARG A 391 5.58 -8.43 -7.46
C ARG A 391 6.16 -9.77 -7.00
N GLU A 392 7.48 -9.82 -6.75
CA GLU A 392 8.17 -11.01 -6.24
C GLU A 392 7.79 -11.32 -4.78
N ALA A 393 7.21 -10.35 -4.07
CA ALA A 393 6.70 -10.54 -2.71
C ALA A 393 5.25 -11.01 -2.67
N ILE A 394 4.53 -11.01 -3.80
CA ILE A 394 3.11 -11.41 -3.84
C ILE A 394 3.02 -12.93 -3.63
N PRO A 395 2.27 -13.39 -2.62
CA PRO A 395 2.16 -14.80 -2.26
C PRO A 395 1.17 -15.56 -3.18
N TRP A 396 1.56 -15.78 -4.42
CA TRP A 396 0.70 -16.36 -5.47
C TRP A 396 0.20 -17.77 -5.16
N ASP A 397 1.04 -18.58 -4.51
CA ASP A 397 0.73 -19.99 -4.24
C ASP A 397 -0.21 -20.10 -3.04
N GLU A 398 0.03 -19.32 -2.00
CA GLU A 398 -0.86 -19.20 -0.85
C GLU A 398 -2.23 -18.67 -1.28
N CYS A 399 -2.24 -17.76 -2.26
CA CYS A 399 -3.44 -17.23 -2.88
C CYS A 399 -4.27 -18.29 -3.63
N ARG A 400 -3.65 -19.32 -4.17
CA ARG A 400 -4.33 -20.42 -4.87
C ARG A 400 -4.78 -21.53 -3.93
N GLN A 401 -4.12 -21.67 -2.78
CA GLN A 401 -4.35 -22.75 -1.82
C GLN A 401 -5.30 -22.32 -0.69
N GLY A 402 -5.54 -21.03 -0.49
CA GLY A 402 -6.48 -20.50 0.51
C GLY A 402 -7.89 -21.08 0.32
N LYS A 403 -8.58 -21.38 1.45
CA LYS A 403 -9.91 -22.01 1.47
C LYS A 403 -11.02 -21.08 0.98
#